data_eeceae466984e1e8fd13babc14600e79
#
_entry.id   eeceae466984e1e8fd13babc14600e79
#
_cell.length_a   1.000
_cell.length_b   1.000
_cell.length_c   1.000
_cell.angle_alpha   90.00
_cell.angle_beta   90.00
_cell.angle_gamma   90.00
#
_symmetry.space_group_name_H-M   'P 1'
#
loop_
_entity.id
_entity.type
_entity.pdbx_description
1 polymer ?
#
loop_
_entity_poly.entity_id
_entity_poly.type
_entity_poly.pdbx_seq_one_letter_code
_entity_poly.pdbx_strand_id
1 'polypeptide(L)'
;MTQTLIITLAQKITQNILKEPNRILKQDEALLSNGLIDSFSLVDLALLVEDEFGVVIDDTELNPDSFDTLEQLAAFIQSKQ
;
A
#
# COMPACT_ATOMS: atom_id res chain seq x y z
N MET A 1 12.04 -7.17 7.83
CA MET A 1 12.38 -5.78 8.11
C MET A 1 11.69 -4.88 7.10
N THR A 2 11.84 -3.57 7.23
CA THR A 2 11.10 -2.61 6.42
C THR A 2 11.33 -2.79 4.92
N GLN A 3 12.56 -3.07 4.50
CA GLN A 3 12.88 -3.29 3.09
C GLN A 3 12.09 -4.46 2.50
N THR A 4 12.05 -5.58 3.22
CA THR A 4 11.31 -6.75 2.77
C THR A 4 9.82 -6.44 2.68
N LEU A 5 9.29 -5.70 3.65
CA LEU A 5 7.89 -5.32 3.67
C LEU A 5 7.56 -4.42 2.48
N ILE A 6 8.43 -3.46 2.17
CA ILE A 6 8.24 -2.57 1.03
C ILE A 6 8.21 -3.35 -0.27
N ILE A 7 9.13 -4.29 -0.44
CA ILE A 7 9.20 -5.13 -1.64
C ILE A 7 7.93 -5.97 -1.79
N THR A 8 7.48 -6.59 -0.70
CA THR A 8 6.28 -7.40 -0.70
C THR A 8 5.05 -6.55 -1.04
N LEU A 9 4.93 -5.37 -0.43
CA LEU A 9 3.83 -4.45 -0.72
C LEU A 9 3.83 -4.06 -2.19
N ALA A 10 4.99 -3.69 -2.73
CA ALA A 10 5.09 -3.28 -4.12
C ALA A 10 4.62 -4.39 -5.05
N GLN A 11 5.06 -5.61 -4.82
CA GLN A 11 4.68 -6.76 -5.63
C GLN A 11 3.19 -7.03 -5.56
N LYS A 12 2.62 -7.02 -4.36
CA LYS A 12 1.20 -7.30 -4.18
C LYS A 12 0.34 -6.19 -4.80
N ILE A 13 0.74 -4.95 -4.65
CA ILE A 13 0.02 -3.83 -5.23
C ILE A 13 0.03 -3.90 -6.75
N THR A 14 1.20 -4.14 -7.36
CA THR A 14 1.28 -4.20 -8.82
C THR A 14 0.53 -5.40 -9.37
N GLN A 15 0.54 -6.52 -8.68
CA GLN A 15 -0.13 -7.74 -9.14
C GLN A 15 -1.65 -7.68 -8.96
N ASN A 16 -2.11 -7.20 -7.81
CA ASN A 16 -3.52 -7.33 -7.43
C ASN A 16 -4.33 -6.05 -7.61
N ILE A 17 -3.71 -4.89 -7.50
CA ILE A 17 -4.41 -3.61 -7.56
C ILE A 17 -4.20 -2.95 -8.91
N LEU A 18 -2.96 -2.78 -9.33
CA LEU A 18 -2.64 -2.16 -10.62
C LEU A 18 -2.75 -3.14 -11.78
N LYS A 19 -2.66 -4.44 -11.47
CA LYS A 19 -2.71 -5.52 -12.47
C LYS A 19 -1.62 -5.36 -13.53
N GLU A 20 -0.48 -4.87 -13.08
CA GLU A 20 0.71 -4.68 -13.92
C GLU A 20 1.91 -5.31 -13.21
N PRO A 21 2.02 -6.66 -13.23
CA PRO A 21 3.04 -7.34 -12.43
C PRO A 21 4.47 -7.01 -12.81
N ASN A 22 4.68 -6.47 -14.01
CA ASN A 22 6.03 -6.08 -14.45
C ASN A 22 6.38 -4.64 -14.07
N ARG A 23 5.42 -3.90 -13.50
CA ARG A 23 5.66 -2.52 -13.09
C ARG A 23 6.49 -2.49 -11.81
N ILE A 24 7.46 -1.59 -11.76
CA ILE A 24 8.28 -1.39 -10.57
C ILE A 24 7.82 -0.12 -9.87
N LEU A 25 7.44 -0.25 -8.59
CA LEU A 25 7.06 0.89 -7.77
C LEU A 25 8.25 1.33 -6.94
N LYS A 26 8.53 2.62 -6.95
CA LYS A 26 9.57 3.18 -6.10
C LYS A 26 9.02 3.38 -4.69
N GLN A 27 9.89 3.24 -3.69
CA GLN A 27 9.45 3.34 -2.30
C GLN A 27 9.01 4.76 -1.92
N ASP A 28 9.46 5.77 -2.66
CA ASP A 28 9.10 7.16 -2.41
C ASP A 28 8.11 7.71 -3.45
N GLU A 29 7.59 6.84 -4.30
CA GLU A 29 6.61 7.24 -5.32
C GLU A 29 5.25 7.48 -4.67
N ALA A 30 4.63 8.62 -4.98
CA ALA A 30 3.30 8.94 -4.46
C ALA A 30 2.27 8.00 -5.08
N LEU A 31 1.51 7.31 -4.23
CA LEU A 31 0.51 6.35 -4.67
C LEU A 31 -0.86 6.99 -4.76
N LEU A 32 -1.25 7.75 -3.75
CA LEU A 32 -2.59 8.31 -3.65
C LEU A 32 -2.67 9.70 -4.28
N SER A 33 -1.73 10.58 -3.96
CA SER A 33 -1.77 11.94 -4.49
C SER A 33 -1.49 12.00 -5.98
N ASN A 34 -0.78 11.01 -6.53
CA ASN A 34 -0.54 10.90 -7.97
C ASN A 34 -1.69 10.22 -8.71
N GLY A 35 -2.67 9.70 -7.98
CA GLY A 35 -3.78 8.99 -8.59
C GLY A 35 -3.43 7.60 -9.09
N LEU A 36 -2.29 7.06 -8.70
CA LEU A 36 -1.89 5.71 -9.10
C LEU A 36 -2.85 4.68 -8.49
N ILE A 37 -3.24 4.90 -7.24
CA ILE A 37 -4.28 4.11 -6.57
C ILE A 37 -5.44 5.07 -6.32
N ASP A 38 -6.58 4.81 -6.96
CA ASP A 38 -7.76 5.66 -6.80
C ASP A 38 -8.58 5.26 -5.57
N SER A 39 -9.67 6.00 -5.32
CA SER A 39 -10.49 5.76 -4.14
C SER A 39 -11.17 4.39 -4.15
N PHE A 40 -11.43 3.84 -5.33
CA PHE A 40 -12.02 2.50 -5.42
C PHE A 40 -11.00 1.43 -5.08
N SER A 41 -9.76 1.63 -5.52
CA SER A 41 -8.70 0.66 -5.25
C SER A 41 -8.19 0.72 -3.81
N LEU A 42 -8.47 1.81 -3.09
CA LEU A 42 -8.08 1.90 -1.68
C LEU A 42 -8.74 0.82 -0.83
N VAL A 43 -9.98 0.47 -1.13
CA VAL A 43 -10.66 -0.61 -0.42
C VAL A 43 -9.95 -1.93 -0.68
N ASP A 44 -9.57 -2.19 -1.92
CA ASP A 44 -8.82 -3.39 -2.28
C ASP A 44 -7.46 -3.41 -1.58
N LEU A 45 -6.81 -2.26 -1.48
CA LEU A 45 -5.53 -2.16 -0.79
C LEU A 45 -5.68 -2.49 0.70
N ALA A 46 -6.73 -2.00 1.34
CA ALA A 46 -6.99 -2.29 2.74
C ALA A 46 -7.22 -3.79 2.95
N LEU A 47 -7.99 -4.41 2.07
CA LEU A 47 -8.24 -5.85 2.15
C LEU A 47 -6.96 -6.65 1.92
N LEU A 48 -6.13 -6.21 0.99
CA LEU A 48 -4.86 -6.85 0.71
C LEU A 48 -3.94 -6.81 1.94
N VAL A 49 -3.85 -5.66 2.58
CA VAL A 49 -3.02 -5.50 3.77
C VAL A 49 -3.53 -6.39 4.91
N GLU A 50 -4.83 -6.43 5.10
CA GLU A 50 -5.42 -7.29 6.13
C GLU A 50 -5.12 -8.76 5.85
N ASP A 51 -5.27 -9.17 4.61
CA ASP A 51 -5.09 -10.57 4.20
C ASP A 51 -3.63 -11.01 4.28
N GLU A 52 -2.70 -10.15 3.88
CA GLU A 52 -1.28 -10.49 3.80
C GLU A 52 -0.54 -10.28 5.12
N PHE A 53 -0.93 -9.27 5.89
CA PHE A 53 -0.18 -8.86 7.07
C PHE A 53 -0.99 -8.93 8.35
N GLY A 54 -2.28 -9.21 8.26
CA GLY A 54 -3.15 -9.26 9.42
C GLY A 54 -3.40 -7.90 10.06
N VAL A 55 -3.21 -6.83 9.31
CA VAL A 55 -3.38 -5.46 9.80
C VAL A 55 -4.64 -4.87 9.19
N VAL A 56 -5.53 -4.36 10.04
CA VAL A 56 -6.78 -3.72 9.60
C VAL A 56 -6.54 -2.22 9.47
N ILE A 57 -6.82 -1.69 8.27
CA ILE A 57 -6.75 -0.25 8.02
C ILE A 57 -8.16 0.31 8.04
N ASP A 58 -8.39 1.30 8.90
CA ASP A 58 -9.69 1.96 9.03
C ASP A 58 -9.97 2.84 7.80
N ASP A 59 -11.25 3.00 7.46
CA ASP A 59 -11.65 3.86 6.35
C ASP A 59 -11.12 5.29 6.52
N THR A 60 -11.07 5.77 7.76
CA THR A 60 -10.57 7.12 8.06
C THR A 60 -9.07 7.26 7.81
N GLU A 61 -8.36 6.15 7.69
CA GLU A 61 -6.92 6.13 7.47
C GLU A 61 -6.55 5.93 6.00
N LEU A 62 -7.53 5.73 5.13
CA LEU A 62 -7.31 5.51 3.70
C LEU A 62 -7.25 6.84 2.95
N ASN A 63 -6.22 7.63 3.21
CA ASN A 63 -6.06 8.95 2.61
C ASN A 63 -4.58 9.32 2.56
N PRO A 64 -4.18 10.30 1.71
CA PRO A 64 -2.77 10.69 1.57
C PRO A 64 -2.15 11.29 2.83
N ASP A 65 -2.97 11.76 3.76
CA ASP A 65 -2.46 12.30 5.02
C ASP A 65 -1.92 11.20 5.93
N SER A 66 -2.45 9.99 5.81
CA SER A 66 -2.01 8.84 6.60
C SER A 66 -0.84 8.12 5.95
N PHE A 67 -0.90 7.94 4.65
CA PHE A 67 0.20 7.36 3.89
C PHE A 67 0.02 7.69 2.40
N ASP A 68 1.13 7.91 1.71
CA ASP A 68 1.08 8.22 0.29
C ASP A 68 2.14 7.44 -0.49
N THR A 69 3.16 6.94 0.20
CA THR A 69 4.24 6.17 -0.43
C THR A 69 4.32 4.78 0.17
N LEU A 70 5.02 3.88 -0.53
CA LEU A 70 5.25 2.52 0.00
C LEU A 70 5.97 2.57 1.34
N GLU A 71 6.93 3.49 1.45
CA GLU A 71 7.71 3.65 2.67
C GLU A 71 6.80 4.04 3.84
N GLN A 72 5.91 4.99 3.60
CA GLN A 72 4.95 5.42 4.62
C GLN A 72 3.95 4.32 4.96
N LEU A 73 3.47 3.61 3.94
CA LEU A 73 2.54 2.50 4.16
C LEU A 73 3.20 1.38 4.96
N ALA A 74 4.45 1.07 4.66
CA ALA A 74 5.18 0.04 5.40
C ALA A 74 5.33 0.43 6.87
N ALA A 75 5.68 1.70 7.13
CA ALA A 75 5.80 2.19 8.50
C ALA A 75 4.46 2.13 9.23
N PHE A 76 3.38 2.46 8.53
CA PHE A 76 2.02 2.40 9.08
C PHE A 76 1.67 0.96 9.48
N ILE A 77 1.95 0.01 8.59
CA ILE A 77 1.67 -1.39 8.86
C ILE A 77 2.49 -1.89 10.06
N GLN A 78 3.77 -1.55 10.10
CA GLN A 78 4.64 -1.96 11.20
C GLN A 78 4.17 -1.40 12.54
N SER A 79 3.63 -0.20 12.54
CA SER A 79 3.16 0.42 13.78
C SER A 79 1.92 -0.27 14.33
N LYS A 80 1.21 -1.03 13.49
CA LYS A 80 0.00 -1.75 13.90
C LYS A 80 0.23 -3.23 14.16
N GLN A 81 1.42 -3.71 13.87
CA GLN A 81 1.74 -5.12 14.13
C GLN A 81 2.17 -5.40 15.56
#